data_ddfe693f942be9c731ecea8b3bdadfd8
#
_entry.id   ddfe693f942be9c731ecea8b3bdadfd8
#
_cell.length_a   1.000
_cell.length_b   1.000
_cell.length_c   1.000
_cell.angle_alpha   90.00
_cell.angle_beta   90.00
_cell.angle_gamma   90.00
#
_symmetry.space_group_name_H-M   'P 1'
#
loop_
_entity.id
_entity.type
_entity.pdbx_description
1 polymer ?
#
loop_
_entity_poly.entity_id
_entity_poly.type
_entity_poly.pdbx_seq_one_letter_code
_entity_poly.pdbx_strand_id
1 'polypeptide(L)'
;MGNAAVVLQNYLLELDGKPVGRIGNVAIGGLKADVVTKTTGGGLGERQLTRQTFDSTSFTCGAGMSQVFYDWLNNTFNRSYIRKNGAIEAIDPNKKEILRIDFQNAVIESIVLPKLDRASKDSALITVKFKPESVRHTKAGGNANVGNYTSPHPKIWNSSTFA
;
A
#
# COMPACT_ATOMS: atom_id res chain seq x y z
N MET A 1 -26.96 -18.55 -11.34
CA MET A 1 -25.62 -18.54 -11.53
C MET A 1 -24.93 -17.22 -11.40
N GLY A 2 -24.78 -16.64 -10.25
CA GLY A 2 -24.11 -15.39 -10.07
C GLY A 2 -22.66 -15.49 -10.51
N ASN A 3 -22.32 -14.98 -11.67
CA ASN A 3 -20.99 -14.46 -11.81
C ASN A 3 -20.83 -13.45 -10.67
N ALA A 4 -20.07 -13.85 -9.67
CA ALA A 4 -19.54 -12.88 -8.75
C ALA A 4 -18.89 -11.83 -9.65
N ALA A 5 -19.60 -10.74 -9.89
CA ALA A 5 -19.02 -9.61 -10.56
C ALA A 5 -17.71 -9.38 -9.83
N VAL A 6 -16.60 -9.53 -10.53
CA VAL A 6 -15.31 -9.10 -10.00
C VAL A 6 -15.50 -7.64 -9.74
N VAL A 7 -15.90 -7.33 -8.53
CA VAL A 7 -15.99 -5.96 -8.06
C VAL A 7 -14.55 -5.48 -8.14
N LEU A 8 -14.26 -4.65 -9.13
CA LEU A 8 -13.00 -3.96 -9.22
C LEU A 8 -12.89 -3.14 -7.94
N GLN A 9 -12.28 -3.73 -6.95
CA GLN A 9 -12.03 -3.06 -5.69
C GLN A 9 -11.09 -1.90 -5.97
N ASN A 10 -11.56 -0.72 -5.70
CA ASN A 10 -10.72 0.45 -5.74
C ASN A 10 -9.96 0.54 -4.43
N TYR A 11 -8.65 0.69 -4.53
CA TYR A 11 -7.81 0.89 -3.36
C TYR A 11 -7.39 2.35 -3.29
N LEU A 12 -7.45 2.90 -2.09
CA LEU A 12 -6.96 4.23 -1.77
C LEU A 12 -5.76 4.12 -0.83
N LEU A 13 -4.77 4.95 -1.08
CA LEU A 13 -3.63 5.11 -0.18
C LEU A 13 -3.79 6.39 0.62
N GLU A 14 -3.59 6.27 1.91
CA GLU A 14 -3.53 7.38 2.86
C GLU A 14 -2.14 7.41 3.49
N LEU A 15 -1.53 8.58 3.57
CA LEU A 15 -0.25 8.80 4.25
C LEU A 15 -0.43 9.94 5.26
N ASP A 16 0.02 9.70 6.50
CA ASP A 16 -0.05 10.66 7.60
C ASP A 16 -1.45 11.28 7.79
N GLY A 17 -2.50 10.46 7.61
CA GLY A 17 -3.89 10.88 7.74
C GLY A 17 -4.46 11.66 6.56
N LYS A 18 -3.71 11.76 5.46
CA LYS A 18 -4.15 12.46 4.24
C LYS A 18 -4.32 11.50 3.08
N PRO A 19 -5.43 11.56 2.33
CA PRO A 19 -5.61 10.75 1.15
C PRO A 19 -4.57 11.16 0.09
N VAL A 20 -3.90 10.18 -0.47
CA VAL A 20 -2.78 10.38 -1.41
C VAL A 20 -3.19 10.08 -2.85
N GLY A 21 -4.03 9.09 -3.03
CA GLY A 21 -4.51 8.73 -4.35
C GLY A 21 -4.95 7.29 -4.47
N ARG A 22 -5.39 6.93 -5.66
CA ARG A 22 -5.78 5.56 -5.99
C ARG A 22 -4.56 4.72 -6.34
N ILE A 23 -4.57 3.50 -5.85
CA ILE A 23 -3.54 2.51 -6.12
C ILE A 23 -4.17 1.24 -6.67
N GLY A 24 -3.37 0.45 -7.38
CA GLY A 24 -3.78 -0.84 -7.93
C GLY A 24 -2.81 -1.95 -7.57
N ASN A 25 -3.15 -3.18 -7.93
CA ASN A 25 -2.30 -4.36 -7.74
C ASN A 25 -1.64 -4.43 -6.36
N VAL A 26 -2.45 -4.28 -5.33
CA VAL A 26 -1.97 -4.28 -3.94
C VAL A 26 -1.65 -5.71 -3.51
N ALA A 27 -0.40 -5.95 -3.13
CA ALA A 27 0.04 -7.20 -2.52
C ALA A 27 0.52 -6.91 -1.10
N ILE A 28 -0.26 -7.33 -0.13
CA ILE A 28 0.04 -7.10 1.29
C ILE A 28 0.91 -8.24 1.79
N GLY A 29 2.03 -7.89 2.40
CA GLY A 29 2.93 -8.86 2.99
C GLY A 29 2.32 -9.59 4.19
N GLY A 30 2.78 -10.81 4.42
CA GLY A 30 2.36 -11.62 5.54
C GLY A 30 2.98 -11.19 6.86
N LEU A 31 2.41 -11.69 7.93
CA LEU A 31 2.96 -11.60 9.28
C LEU A 31 3.77 -12.86 9.57
N LYS A 32 4.99 -12.69 10.03
CA LYS A 32 5.85 -13.79 10.53
C LYS A 32 6.21 -13.56 11.98
N ALA A 33 6.14 -14.62 12.75
CA ALA A 33 6.61 -14.63 14.13
C ALA A 33 7.34 -15.95 14.40
N ASP A 34 8.52 -15.87 14.98
CA ASP A 34 9.24 -17.06 15.39
C ASP A 34 8.72 -17.51 16.75
N VAL A 35 8.55 -18.82 16.89
CA VAL A 35 8.15 -19.44 18.15
C VAL A 35 9.40 -19.95 18.85
N VAL A 36 9.72 -19.36 20.00
CA VAL A 36 10.81 -19.83 20.86
C VAL A 36 10.23 -20.64 22.00
N THR A 37 10.72 -21.87 22.17
CA THR A 37 10.35 -22.71 23.29
C THR A 37 11.36 -22.49 24.40
N LYS A 38 10.94 -21.89 25.53
CA LYS A 38 11.75 -21.84 26.75
C LYS A 38 11.50 -23.08 27.58
N THR A 39 12.52 -23.89 27.72
CA THR A 39 12.50 -25.01 28.65
C THR A 39 13.04 -24.54 30.00
N THR A 40 12.14 -24.31 30.93
CA THR A 40 12.52 -24.08 32.32
C THR A 40 12.50 -25.42 33.04
N GLY A 41 13.64 -25.83 33.62
CA GLY A 41 13.95 -27.14 34.17
C GLY A 41 12.77 -27.98 34.69
N GLY A 42 12.49 -29.11 34.01
CA GLY A 42 11.56 -30.14 34.47
C GLY A 42 10.08 -29.96 34.15
N GLY A 43 9.71 -28.92 33.42
CA GLY A 43 8.33 -28.65 33.02
C GLY A 43 8.11 -28.69 31.52
N LEU A 44 6.81 -28.67 31.13
CA LEU A 44 6.40 -28.47 29.74
C LEU A 44 6.96 -27.14 29.25
N GLY A 45 7.71 -27.18 28.13
CA GLY A 45 8.26 -25.98 27.53
C GLY A 45 7.20 -24.93 27.20
N GLU A 46 7.37 -23.73 27.75
CA GLU A 46 6.50 -22.61 27.44
C GLU A 46 6.88 -22.02 26.07
N ARG A 47 5.92 -21.97 25.15
CA ARG A 47 6.11 -21.38 23.83
C ARG A 47 5.86 -19.88 23.92
N GLN A 48 6.89 -19.10 23.60
CA GLN A 48 6.78 -17.65 23.50
C GLN A 48 6.92 -17.21 22.06
N LEU A 49 6.06 -16.31 21.64
CA LEU A 49 6.20 -15.64 20.35
C LEU A 49 7.32 -14.60 20.48
N THR A 50 8.27 -14.67 19.55
CA THR A 50 9.28 -13.63 19.41
C THR A 50 8.70 -12.42 18.67
N ARG A 51 9.55 -11.44 18.45
CA ARG A 51 9.19 -10.23 17.71
C ARG A 51 8.53 -10.57 16.37
N GLN A 52 7.37 -10.03 16.16
CA GLN A 52 6.66 -10.15 14.90
C GLN A 52 7.35 -9.31 13.83
N THR A 53 7.50 -9.89 12.64
CA THR A 53 8.01 -9.20 11.47
C THR A 53 6.95 -9.21 10.37
N PHE A 54 6.84 -8.11 9.65
CA PHE A 54 5.92 -7.97 8.54
C PHE A 54 6.71 -8.01 7.23
N ASP A 55 6.22 -8.78 6.28
CA ASP A 55 6.78 -8.79 4.93
C ASP A 55 6.45 -7.49 4.20
N SER A 56 7.17 -7.23 3.14
CA SER A 56 6.98 -6.02 2.34
C SER A 56 5.64 -6.02 1.63
N THR A 57 5.05 -4.86 1.54
CA THR A 57 3.81 -4.59 0.81
C THR A 57 4.14 -3.86 -0.47
N SER A 58 3.49 -4.23 -1.57
CA SER A 58 3.68 -3.57 -2.85
C SER A 58 2.37 -3.09 -3.45
N PHE A 59 2.45 -2.02 -4.21
CA PHE A 59 1.32 -1.51 -4.97
C PHE A 59 1.78 -0.82 -6.26
N THR A 60 0.86 -0.63 -7.18
CA THR A 60 1.09 0.17 -8.39
C THR A 60 0.27 1.45 -8.33
N CYS A 61 0.79 2.51 -8.88
CA CYS A 61 0.08 3.77 -8.99
C CYS A 61 0.41 4.49 -10.30
N GLY A 62 -0.51 5.37 -10.72
CA GLY A 62 -0.29 6.27 -11.85
C GLY A 62 0.25 7.63 -11.41
N ALA A 63 0.21 8.58 -12.31
CA ALA A 63 0.74 9.93 -12.07
C ALA A 63 -0.15 10.82 -11.18
N GLY A 64 -1.38 10.43 -10.93
CA GLY A 64 -2.36 11.26 -10.21
C GLY A 64 -2.25 11.25 -8.69
N MET A 65 -1.07 11.00 -8.14
CA MET A 65 -0.84 10.97 -6.70
C MET A 65 -0.60 12.37 -6.14
N SER A 66 -0.84 12.55 -4.84
CA SER A 66 -0.61 13.83 -4.18
C SER A 66 0.86 14.15 -3.97
N GLN A 67 1.16 15.42 -3.66
CA GLN A 67 2.53 15.88 -3.40
C GLN A 67 3.19 15.10 -2.24
N VAL A 68 2.43 14.72 -1.22
CA VAL A 68 2.96 13.95 -0.07
C VAL A 68 3.60 12.63 -0.51
N PHE A 69 3.00 11.97 -1.49
CA PHE A 69 3.54 10.73 -2.05
C PHE A 69 4.85 10.99 -2.80
N TYR A 70 4.88 12.00 -3.66
CA TYR A 70 6.09 12.34 -4.40
C TYR A 70 7.22 12.82 -3.50
N ASP A 71 6.91 13.52 -2.44
CA ASP A 71 7.91 13.91 -1.43
C ASP A 71 8.52 12.68 -0.75
N TRP A 72 7.71 11.68 -0.45
CA TRP A 72 8.21 10.41 0.10
C TRP A 72 9.13 9.69 -0.87
N LEU A 73 8.76 9.61 -2.16
CA LEU A 73 9.62 9.05 -3.20
C LEU A 73 10.93 9.82 -3.34
N ASN A 74 10.86 11.15 -3.42
CA ASN A 74 12.03 12.00 -3.59
C ASN A 74 13.00 11.89 -2.41
N ASN A 75 12.48 11.85 -1.20
CA ASN A 75 13.30 11.64 0.00
C ASN A 75 14.02 10.29 -0.06
N THR A 76 13.35 9.27 -0.55
CA THR A 76 13.97 7.95 -0.72
C THR A 76 15.08 7.98 -1.77
N PHE A 77 14.87 8.64 -2.91
CA PHE A 77 15.90 8.82 -3.93
C PHE A 77 17.11 9.60 -3.41
N ASN A 78 16.87 10.59 -2.56
CA ASN A 78 17.93 11.38 -1.93
C ASN A 78 18.60 10.69 -0.74
N ARG A 79 18.32 9.42 -0.53
CA ARG A 79 18.82 8.62 0.60
C ARG A 79 18.39 9.14 1.98
N SER A 80 17.37 9.95 2.02
CA SER A 80 16.72 10.36 3.27
C SER A 80 15.54 9.42 3.51
N TYR A 81 15.78 8.34 4.22
CA TYR A 81 14.80 7.29 4.46
C TYR A 81 13.79 7.72 5.53
N ILE A 82 12.82 8.51 5.09
CA ILE A 82 11.73 8.96 5.96
C ILE A 82 10.71 7.85 6.12
N ARG A 83 10.37 7.56 7.36
CA ARG A 83 9.32 6.62 7.71
C ARG A 83 7.97 7.31 7.63
N LYS A 84 6.99 6.62 7.07
CA LYS A 84 5.62 7.10 6.94
C LYS A 84 4.63 6.15 7.60
N ASN A 85 3.63 6.72 8.21
CA ASN A 85 2.44 6.02 8.64
C ASN A 85 1.36 6.19 7.59
N GLY A 86 0.50 5.21 7.44
CA GLY A 86 -0.57 5.34 6.47
C GLY A 86 -1.56 4.20 6.55
N ALA A 87 -2.43 4.16 5.57
CA ALA A 87 -3.43 3.12 5.44
C ALA A 87 -3.71 2.82 3.96
N ILE A 88 -4.10 1.58 3.72
CA ILE A 88 -4.66 1.15 2.44
C ILE A 88 -6.12 0.83 2.70
N GLU A 89 -7.00 1.52 2.00
CA GLU A 89 -8.43 1.32 2.09
C GLU A 89 -8.95 0.66 0.82
N ALA A 90 -9.71 -0.43 0.96
CA ALA A 90 -10.49 -0.99 -0.13
C ALA A 90 -11.88 -0.39 -0.07
N ILE A 91 -12.33 0.16 -1.16
CA ILE A 91 -13.64 0.81 -1.27
C ILE A 91 -14.51 0.13 -2.32
N ASP A 92 -15.79 0.11 -2.08
CA ASP A 92 -16.79 -0.35 -3.04
C ASP A 92 -17.13 0.76 -4.07
N PRO A 93 -17.90 0.44 -5.12
CA PRO A 93 -18.35 1.46 -6.09
C PRO A 93 -19.14 2.61 -5.48
N ASN A 94 -19.75 2.41 -4.33
CA ASN A 94 -20.52 3.42 -3.59
C ASN A 94 -19.63 4.28 -2.67
N LYS A 95 -18.31 4.16 -2.79
CA LYS A 95 -17.30 4.85 -1.96
C LYS A 95 -17.39 4.48 -0.47
N LYS A 96 -17.89 3.29 -0.18
CA LYS A 96 -17.95 2.76 1.17
C LYS A 96 -16.70 1.93 1.45
N GLU A 97 -16.09 2.16 2.59
CA GLU A 97 -14.93 1.39 3.04
C GLU A 97 -15.34 -0.04 3.35
N ILE A 98 -14.69 -1.01 2.68
CA ILE A 98 -14.88 -2.43 2.91
C ILE A 98 -13.82 -2.97 3.87
N LEU A 99 -12.58 -2.55 3.67
CA LEU A 99 -11.41 -3.00 4.42
C LEU A 99 -10.43 -1.85 4.60
N ARG A 100 -9.87 -1.76 5.79
CA ARG A 100 -8.80 -0.82 6.10
C ARG A 100 -7.60 -1.55 6.69
N ILE A 101 -6.44 -1.27 6.16
CA ILE A 101 -5.18 -1.81 6.63
C ILE A 101 -4.28 -0.63 6.98
N ASP A 102 -4.08 -0.43 8.27
CA ASP A 102 -3.17 0.60 8.77
C ASP A 102 -1.75 0.06 8.87
N PHE A 103 -0.78 0.83 8.45
CA PHE A 103 0.63 0.51 8.59
C PHE A 103 1.40 1.64 9.26
N GLN A 104 2.43 1.27 10.00
CA GLN A 104 3.24 2.23 10.73
C GLN A 104 4.71 2.08 10.39
N ASN A 105 5.41 3.21 10.40
CA ASN A 105 6.87 3.30 10.20
C ASN A 105 7.31 2.57 8.91
N ALA A 106 6.59 2.77 7.83
CA ALA A 106 6.90 2.17 6.55
C ALA A 106 8.07 2.90 5.87
N VAL A 107 9.01 2.12 5.38
CA VAL A 107 10.15 2.58 4.59
C VAL A 107 10.05 2.01 3.19
N ILE A 108 10.24 2.83 2.18
CA ILE A 108 10.27 2.36 0.80
C ILE A 108 11.51 1.48 0.60
N GLU A 109 11.27 0.26 0.15
CA GLU A 109 12.32 -0.72 -0.14
C GLU A 109 12.76 -0.68 -1.59
N SER A 110 11.80 -0.55 -2.50
CA SER A 110 12.09 -0.43 -3.92
C SER A 110 11.04 0.39 -4.66
N ILE A 111 11.48 1.06 -5.70
CA ILE A 111 10.64 1.81 -6.63
C ILE A 111 10.99 1.34 -8.03
N VAL A 112 10.01 0.81 -8.74
CA VAL A 112 10.17 0.38 -10.13
C VAL A 112 9.43 1.37 -11.02
N LEU A 113 10.20 2.07 -11.84
CA LEU A 113 9.66 2.99 -12.83
C LEU A 113 9.25 2.21 -14.10
N PRO A 114 8.17 2.63 -14.76
CA PRO A 114 7.73 1.97 -15.97
C PRO A 114 8.73 2.19 -17.11
N LYS A 115 8.76 1.25 -18.03
CA LYS A 115 9.46 1.45 -19.30
C LYS A 115 8.75 2.55 -20.07
N LEU A 116 9.47 3.58 -20.42
CA LEU A 116 8.97 4.70 -21.21
C LEU A 116 9.22 4.41 -22.69
N ASP A 117 8.18 4.01 -23.40
CA ASP A 117 8.25 3.69 -24.82
C ASP A 117 7.17 4.49 -25.57
N ARG A 118 7.61 5.32 -26.49
CA ARG A 118 6.73 6.17 -27.30
C ARG A 118 5.72 5.36 -28.13
N ALA A 119 6.07 4.15 -28.53
CA ALA A 119 5.22 3.29 -29.33
C ALA A 119 4.18 2.51 -28.49
N SER A 120 4.35 2.46 -27.18
CA SER A 120 3.45 1.72 -26.30
C SER A 120 2.21 2.55 -25.96
N LYS A 121 1.08 1.89 -26.01
CA LYS A 121 -0.22 2.45 -25.55
C LYS A 121 -0.55 2.06 -24.11
N ASP A 122 0.33 1.30 -23.47
CA ASP A 122 0.12 0.84 -22.10
C ASP A 122 0.25 1.98 -21.11
N SER A 123 -0.53 1.89 -20.04
CA SER A 123 -0.45 2.86 -18.95
C SER A 123 0.90 2.74 -18.24
N ALA A 124 1.59 3.86 -18.08
CA ALA A 124 2.82 3.91 -17.31
C ALA A 124 2.48 3.90 -15.80
N LEU A 125 2.77 2.80 -15.14
CA LEU A 125 2.52 2.61 -13.72
C LEU A 125 3.83 2.51 -12.94
N ILE A 126 3.88 3.19 -11.82
CA ILE A 126 4.98 3.10 -10.86
C ILE A 126 4.65 1.98 -9.88
N THR A 127 5.59 1.07 -9.67
CA THR A 127 5.47 0.03 -8.63
C THR A 127 6.30 0.44 -7.43
N VAL A 128 5.65 0.52 -6.28
CA VAL A 128 6.31 0.85 -5.01
C VAL A 128 6.20 -0.34 -4.08
N LYS A 129 7.32 -0.72 -3.51
CA LYS A 129 7.40 -1.74 -2.48
C LYS A 129 7.94 -1.11 -1.20
N PHE A 130 7.22 -1.25 -0.12
CA PHE A 130 7.60 -0.71 1.16
C PHE A 130 7.52 -1.77 2.25
N LYS A 131 8.33 -1.61 3.27
CA LYS A 131 8.35 -2.49 4.43
C LYS A 131 7.84 -1.73 5.65
N PRO A 132 6.68 -2.12 6.18
CA PRO A 132 6.17 -1.54 7.40
C PRO A 132 6.81 -2.19 8.63
N GLU A 133 6.87 -1.46 9.72
CA GLU A 133 7.26 -2.01 11.02
C GLU A 133 6.10 -2.76 11.67
N SER A 134 4.88 -2.24 11.51
CA SER A 134 3.66 -2.90 11.96
C SER A 134 2.51 -2.68 10.98
N VAL A 135 1.61 -3.65 10.94
CA VAL A 135 0.39 -3.62 10.13
C VAL A 135 -0.78 -4.04 11.01
N ARG A 136 -1.87 -3.31 10.90
CA ARG A 136 -3.10 -3.59 11.62
C ARG A 136 -4.28 -3.63 10.66
N HIS A 137 -5.03 -4.70 10.71
CA HIS A 137 -6.32 -4.77 10.05
C HIS A 137 -7.38 -4.13 10.93
N THR A 138 -8.10 -3.18 10.37
CA THR A 138 -9.24 -2.56 11.03
C THR A 138 -10.50 -2.92 10.27
N LYS A 139 -11.54 -3.31 11.00
CA LYS A 139 -12.85 -3.55 10.40
C LYS A 139 -13.36 -2.25 9.79
N ALA A 140 -13.92 -2.33 8.60
CA ALA A 140 -14.53 -1.19 7.94
C ALA A 140 -15.56 -0.50 8.86
N GLY A 141 -15.35 0.77 9.11
CA GLY A 141 -16.13 1.54 10.10
C GLY A 141 -17.02 2.62 9.53
N GLY A 142 -17.18 2.71 8.21
CA GLY A 142 -18.01 3.77 7.67
C GLY A 142 -17.64 4.23 6.26
N ASN A 143 -17.88 5.48 5.98
CA ASN A 143 -17.53 6.07 4.69
C ASN A 143 -16.01 6.20 4.56
N ALA A 144 -15.47 5.75 3.44
CA ALA A 144 -14.07 5.96 3.13
C ALA A 144 -13.73 7.44 3.15
N ASN A 145 -12.61 7.79 3.74
CA ASN A 145 -12.09 9.15 3.68
C ASN A 145 -11.56 9.44 2.27
N VAL A 146 -12.49 9.57 1.34
CA VAL A 146 -12.15 9.83 -0.07
C VAL A 146 -11.57 11.23 -0.23
N GLY A 147 -11.71 12.07 0.82
CA GLY A 147 -11.32 13.47 0.74
C GLY A 147 -12.02 14.18 -0.43
N ASN A 148 -11.65 15.38 -0.71
CA ASN A 148 -12.06 16.08 -1.93
C ASN A 148 -11.26 15.61 -3.16
N TYR A 149 -10.93 14.32 -3.21
CA TYR A 149 -10.19 13.74 -4.33
C TYR A 149 -11.13 13.51 -5.51
N THR A 150 -11.80 14.57 -5.92
CA THR A 150 -12.49 14.64 -7.20
C THR A 150 -11.49 15.12 -8.25
N SER A 151 -10.54 14.27 -8.60
CA SER A 151 -9.93 14.44 -9.90
C SER A 151 -10.95 13.91 -10.92
N PRO A 152 -11.65 14.76 -11.63
CA PRO A 152 -12.65 14.32 -12.60
C PRO A 152 -12.01 13.52 -13.75
N HIS A 153 -10.71 13.62 -13.88
CA HIS A 153 -9.93 12.90 -14.90
C HIS A 153 -8.67 12.32 -14.25
N PRO A 154 -8.60 11.01 -14.02
CA PRO A 154 -7.34 10.41 -13.66
C PRO A 154 -6.32 10.74 -14.75
N LYS A 155 -5.30 11.49 -14.41
CA LYS A 155 -4.18 11.68 -15.33
C LYS A 155 -3.51 10.31 -15.50
N ILE A 156 -3.80 9.69 -16.61
CA ILE A 156 -3.15 8.45 -17.00
C ILE A 156 -1.91 8.84 -17.77
N TRP A 157 -0.74 8.49 -17.25
CA TRP A 157 0.47 8.54 -18.03
C TRP A 157 0.46 7.38 -19.01
N ASN A 158 0.44 7.69 -20.26
CA ASN A 158 0.78 6.73 -21.29
C ASN A 158 2.28 6.80 -21.52
N SER A 159 2.91 5.66 -21.74
CA SER A 159 4.33 5.61 -22.08
C SER A 159 4.68 6.40 -23.35
N SER A 160 3.68 6.66 -24.19
CA SER A 160 3.81 7.50 -25.40
C SER A 160 3.79 9.01 -25.14
N THR A 161 3.48 9.46 -23.93
CA THR A 161 3.39 10.90 -23.58
C THR A 161 4.78 11.51 -23.35
N PHE A 162 5.81 10.69 -23.25
CA PHE A 162 7.20 11.11 -23.09
C PHE A 162 7.84 11.22 -24.48
N ALA A 163 7.78 12.38 -25.02
CA ALA A 163 8.47 12.69 -26.27
C ALA A 163 9.82 13.36 -25.98
#